data_569456b6a86318bf460c0b5969777160
#
_entry.id   569456b6a86318bf460c0b5969777160
#
_cell.length_a   1.000
_cell.length_b   1.000
_cell.length_c   1.000
_cell.angle_alpha   90.00
_cell.angle_beta   90.00
_cell.angle_gamma   90.00
#
_symmetry.space_group_name_H-M   'P 1'
#
loop_
_entity.id
_entity.type
_entity.pdbx_description
1 polymer ?
#
loop_
_entity_poly.entity_id
_entity_poly.type
_entity_poly.pdbx_seq_one_letter_code
_entity_poly.pdbx_strand_id
1 'polypeptide(L)'
;MALSPSEIQTIDRLRQQWESQGKADELNLRYYLGRQRVEQLGMAIPPSMRKFLVVANWPRVVVDTMRSRQRMRSMMLAGEDTVNPQLLAARRATNLDAHLAMFETDVLVYGRGFLSCGSNEAATGSPLVRAESPRQMVAEVDIRTETMLAAARFYGTDEQTGATPTNVTLYLPEVTVWVARGGDGRWVEVDRDPHGLGRVPIVMHLNRRMSGEWAGESEMSDIIPITDAAARSLTNMQFAQESHGIPRMWMTGVAKGDFVDSSGKPIPQFEAYFNAIHTLTKAESKVGQLEASDLKNFETALNVYGSQASIVTGFPSRYFGHFTANPPNEASMKADEAQLVSRVEDQTTQLGVTLGWLGGLMWRFMTGDWLDGNAVTVDWFDASTPTVAQREDALMKRRSVGVLSREGYWDELGWGEPRKAKERQYLEAEALDPLLASLTRPVTGDAQVGG
;
A
#
# COMPACT_ATOMS: atom_id res chain seq x y z
N MET A 1 7.74 -30.97 26.01
CA MET A 1 9.20 -31.35 25.94
C MET A 1 10.03 -30.11 26.24
N ALA A 2 11.32 -30.27 26.55
CA ALA A 2 12.18 -29.10 26.73
C ALA A 2 12.75 -28.65 25.38
N LEU A 3 12.82 -27.34 25.15
CA LEU A 3 13.50 -26.75 23.97
C LEU A 3 14.96 -27.22 23.90
N SER A 4 15.44 -27.54 22.71
CA SER A 4 16.85 -27.83 22.50
C SER A 4 17.69 -26.55 22.62
N PRO A 5 18.99 -26.66 22.99
CA PRO A 5 19.88 -25.51 23.06
C PRO A 5 19.99 -24.74 21.73
N SER A 6 19.92 -25.44 20.59
CA SER A 6 19.92 -24.83 19.25
C SER A 6 18.65 -24.00 18.97
N GLU A 7 17.48 -24.49 19.40
CA GLU A 7 16.22 -23.74 19.25
C GLU A 7 16.24 -22.46 20.10
N ILE A 8 16.74 -22.53 21.33
CA ILE A 8 16.89 -21.36 22.21
C ILE A 8 17.82 -20.32 21.55
N GLN A 9 18.98 -20.74 21.05
CA GLN A 9 19.91 -19.84 20.36
C GLN A 9 19.29 -19.21 19.12
N THR A 10 18.49 -19.96 18.38
CA THR A 10 17.79 -19.44 17.18
C THR A 10 16.73 -18.41 17.58
N ILE A 11 15.94 -18.67 18.63
CA ILE A 11 14.98 -17.69 19.16
C ILE A 11 15.70 -16.41 19.60
N ASP A 12 16.84 -16.51 20.28
CA ASP A 12 17.59 -15.35 20.78
C ASP A 12 18.17 -14.51 19.61
N ARG A 13 18.72 -15.15 18.57
CA ARG A 13 19.19 -14.44 17.36
C ARG A 13 18.04 -13.73 16.64
N LEU A 14 16.95 -14.44 16.40
CA LEU A 14 15.76 -13.88 15.74
C LEU A 14 15.15 -12.75 16.58
N ARG A 15 15.16 -12.85 17.91
CA ARG A 15 14.70 -11.79 18.79
C ARG A 15 15.55 -10.53 18.66
N GLN A 16 16.88 -10.66 18.65
CA GLN A 16 17.78 -9.52 18.45
C GLN A 16 17.52 -8.82 17.09
N GLN A 17 17.32 -9.60 16.04
CA GLN A 17 16.97 -9.07 14.72
C GLN A 17 15.63 -8.34 14.76
N TRP A 18 14.61 -8.91 15.38
CA TRP A 18 13.29 -8.31 15.55
C TRP A 18 13.36 -6.97 16.33
N GLU A 19 14.08 -6.93 17.44
CA GLU A 19 14.28 -5.73 18.24
C GLU A 19 15.01 -4.63 17.45
N SER A 20 16.00 -4.98 16.64
CA SER A 20 16.75 -4.03 15.81
C SER A 20 15.88 -3.36 14.73
N GLN A 21 14.91 -4.09 14.17
CA GLN A 21 14.03 -3.61 13.11
C GLN A 21 12.85 -2.79 13.66
N GLY A 22 12.46 -3.00 14.90
CA GLY A 22 11.23 -2.46 15.49
C GLY A 22 11.10 -0.93 15.42
N LYS A 23 12.21 -0.18 15.56
CA LYS A 23 12.20 1.30 15.48
C LYS A 23 11.89 1.78 14.07
N ALA A 24 12.49 1.17 13.05
CA ALA A 24 12.24 1.50 11.65
C ALA A 24 10.81 1.14 11.24
N ASP A 25 10.33 -0.02 11.68
CA ASP A 25 8.96 -0.47 11.43
C ASP A 25 7.92 0.48 12.04
N GLU A 26 8.13 0.91 13.28
CA GLU A 26 7.23 1.86 13.94
C GLU A 26 7.23 3.23 13.23
N LEU A 27 8.39 3.70 12.78
CA LEU A 27 8.52 4.93 12.02
C LEU A 27 7.75 4.83 10.69
N ASN A 28 7.98 3.77 9.92
CA ASN A 28 7.31 3.52 8.65
C ASN A 28 5.78 3.47 8.83
N LEU A 29 5.31 2.78 9.87
CA LEU A 29 3.88 2.72 10.18
C LEU A 29 3.29 4.11 10.47
N ARG A 30 4.00 4.96 11.23
CA ARG A 30 3.55 6.33 11.51
C ARG A 30 3.42 7.16 10.24
N TYR A 31 4.39 7.05 9.31
CA TYR A 31 4.31 7.72 8.01
C TYR A 31 3.15 7.21 7.18
N TYR A 32 2.95 5.91 7.08
CA TYR A 32 1.84 5.33 6.35
C TYR A 32 0.47 5.77 6.91
N LEU A 33 0.33 5.78 8.25
CA LEU A 33 -0.91 6.20 8.91
C LEU A 33 -1.11 7.72 8.98
N GLY A 34 -0.13 8.54 8.54
CA GLY A 34 -0.18 9.99 8.69
C GLY A 34 -0.13 10.46 10.14
N ARG A 35 0.53 9.70 11.01
CA ARG A 35 0.69 9.99 12.45
C ARG A 35 2.08 10.49 12.81
N GLN A 36 2.95 10.70 11.82
CA GLN A 36 4.27 11.26 12.03
C GLN A 36 4.15 12.67 12.60
N ARG A 37 5.09 13.03 13.49
CA ARG A 37 5.24 14.37 14.00
C ARG A 37 6.51 14.95 13.41
N VAL A 38 6.41 16.11 12.81
CA VAL A 38 7.58 16.85 12.36
C VAL A 38 8.31 17.38 13.61
N GLU A 39 9.43 16.76 13.95
CA GLU A 39 10.16 17.06 15.19
C GLU A 39 10.81 18.45 15.20
N GLN A 40 11.12 18.98 14.02
CA GLN A 40 11.76 20.29 13.85
C GLN A 40 10.84 21.25 13.11
N LEU A 41 9.81 21.70 13.81
CA LEU A 41 9.13 22.92 13.44
C LEU A 41 10.07 24.09 13.77
N GLY A 42 10.17 25.08 12.87
CA GLY A 42 11.06 26.23 13.07
C GLY A 42 10.91 26.84 14.46
N MET A 43 12.00 27.37 15.01
CA MET A 43 12.07 27.91 16.39
C MET A 43 11.00 28.95 16.71
N ALA A 44 10.28 29.47 15.73
CA ALA A 44 9.26 30.50 15.86
C ALA A 44 7.87 29.98 16.29
N ILE A 45 7.64 28.66 16.33
CA ILE A 45 6.30 28.12 16.67
C ILE A 45 6.21 27.83 18.18
N PRO A 46 5.39 28.61 18.92
CA PRO A 46 5.18 28.39 20.35
C PRO A 46 4.62 26.97 20.61
N PRO A 47 4.94 26.35 21.76
CA PRO A 47 4.44 25.03 22.14
C PRO A 47 2.91 24.91 22.13
N SER A 48 2.20 25.98 22.40
CA SER A 48 0.73 26.07 22.40
C SER A 48 0.14 25.95 20.98
N MET A 49 0.91 26.29 19.94
CA MET A 49 0.48 26.24 18.54
C MET A 49 0.88 24.95 17.83
N ARG A 50 1.61 24.04 18.46
CA ARG A 50 1.91 22.69 17.92
C ARG A 50 0.67 21.82 17.70
N LYS A 51 -0.50 22.28 18.13
CA LYS A 51 -1.80 21.64 17.87
C LYS A 51 -2.24 21.72 16.38
N PHE A 52 -1.66 22.64 15.62
CA PHE A 52 -1.96 22.88 14.19
C PHE A 52 -1.01 22.13 13.26
N LEU A 53 -0.66 20.92 13.57
CA LEU A 53 0.23 20.12 12.74
C LEU A 53 -0.55 19.58 11.53
N VAL A 54 -0.21 20.07 10.36
CA VAL A 54 -0.75 19.56 9.10
C VAL A 54 0.20 18.47 8.56
N VAL A 55 -0.36 17.34 8.21
CA VAL A 55 0.37 16.22 7.64
C VAL A 55 0.04 16.10 6.16
N ALA A 56 1.05 16.15 5.30
CA ALA A 56 0.94 15.70 3.92
C ALA A 56 1.12 14.18 3.90
N ASN A 57 0.07 13.40 3.63
CA ASN A 57 0.16 11.94 3.70
C ASN A 57 0.53 11.31 2.34
N TRP A 58 1.57 11.85 1.69
CA TRP A 58 2.09 11.34 0.42
C TRP A 58 2.65 9.91 0.50
N PRO A 59 3.32 9.47 1.60
CA PRO A 59 3.75 8.08 1.75
C PRO A 59 2.61 7.08 1.57
N ARG A 60 1.43 7.35 2.13
CA ARG A 60 0.26 6.51 1.93
C ARG A 60 -0.22 6.51 0.48
N VAL A 61 -0.19 7.66 -0.19
CA VAL A 61 -0.56 7.75 -1.61
C VAL A 61 0.31 6.84 -2.46
N VAL A 62 1.63 6.82 -2.20
CA VAL A 62 2.58 5.93 -2.90
C VAL A 62 2.22 4.47 -2.67
N VAL A 63 2.09 4.04 -1.42
CA VAL A 63 1.78 2.66 -1.07
C VAL A 63 0.43 2.21 -1.64
N ASP A 64 -0.64 2.98 -1.41
CA ASP A 64 -1.98 2.59 -1.82
C ASP A 64 -2.13 2.56 -3.35
N THR A 65 -1.44 3.47 -4.06
CA THR A 65 -1.43 3.51 -5.53
C THR A 65 -0.70 2.29 -6.11
N MET A 66 0.49 1.95 -5.62
CA MET A 66 1.24 0.77 -6.05
C MET A 66 0.42 -0.49 -5.79
N ARG A 67 -0.02 -0.68 -4.54
CA ARG A 67 -0.77 -1.87 -4.13
C ARG A 67 -2.07 -2.05 -4.93
N SER A 68 -2.82 -0.99 -5.22
CA SER A 68 -4.08 -1.09 -5.96
C SER A 68 -3.92 -1.61 -7.38
N ARG A 69 -2.70 -1.56 -7.93
CA ARG A 69 -2.34 -2.04 -9.28
C ARG A 69 -1.71 -3.44 -9.26
N GLN A 70 -1.26 -3.93 -8.12
CA GLN A 70 -0.73 -5.29 -7.92
C GLN A 70 -1.91 -6.26 -7.72
N ARG A 71 -2.54 -6.69 -8.81
CA ARG A 71 -3.73 -7.53 -8.76
C ARG A 71 -3.45 -8.87 -9.41
N MET A 72 -3.41 -9.93 -8.59
CA MET A 72 -3.24 -11.30 -9.06
C MET A 72 -4.49 -11.78 -9.81
N ARG A 73 -4.31 -12.23 -11.05
CA ARG A 73 -5.36 -12.82 -11.88
C ARG A 73 -5.55 -14.28 -11.55
N SER A 74 -4.48 -15.07 -11.66
CA SER A 74 -4.53 -16.51 -11.45
C SER A 74 -3.19 -17.10 -11.05
N MET A 75 -3.24 -18.32 -10.53
CA MET A 75 -2.08 -19.20 -10.35
C MET A 75 -2.24 -20.41 -11.28
N MET A 76 -1.17 -20.75 -11.99
CA MET A 76 -1.11 -21.84 -12.96
C MET A 76 0.09 -22.73 -12.66
N LEU A 77 0.00 -24.00 -12.97
CA LEU A 77 1.18 -24.86 -12.96
C LEU A 77 2.03 -24.60 -14.20
N ALA A 78 3.34 -24.66 -14.05
CA ALA A 78 4.27 -24.47 -15.16
C ALA A 78 4.00 -25.51 -16.26
N GLY A 79 3.80 -25.03 -17.50
CA GLY A 79 3.44 -25.88 -18.63
C GLY A 79 1.94 -26.10 -18.82
N GLU A 80 1.08 -25.58 -17.95
CA GLU A 80 -0.37 -25.54 -18.16
C GLU A 80 -0.78 -24.17 -18.72
N ASP A 81 -1.61 -24.17 -19.77
CA ASP A 81 -2.18 -22.95 -20.35
C ASP A 81 -3.51 -22.55 -19.69
N THR A 82 -3.94 -23.30 -18.68
CA THR A 82 -5.21 -23.10 -18.00
C THR A 82 -5.03 -22.94 -16.49
N VAL A 83 -5.97 -22.23 -15.87
CA VAL A 83 -6.00 -22.08 -14.42
C VAL A 83 -6.20 -23.44 -13.76
N ASN A 84 -5.31 -23.81 -12.85
CA ASN A 84 -5.42 -25.07 -12.13
C ASN A 84 -6.62 -25.02 -11.16
N PRO A 85 -7.62 -25.94 -11.29
CA PRO A 85 -8.83 -25.91 -10.46
C PRO A 85 -8.58 -26.09 -8.97
N GLN A 86 -7.55 -26.87 -8.59
CA GLN A 86 -7.21 -27.12 -7.18
C GLN A 86 -6.61 -25.87 -6.53
N LEU A 87 -5.68 -25.20 -7.22
CA LEU A 87 -5.12 -23.92 -6.75
C LEU A 87 -6.19 -22.83 -6.68
N LEU A 88 -7.14 -22.79 -7.62
CA LEU A 88 -8.25 -21.84 -7.59
C LEU A 88 -9.19 -22.11 -6.40
N ALA A 89 -9.51 -23.37 -6.13
CA ALA A 89 -10.31 -23.78 -4.98
C ALA A 89 -9.62 -23.41 -3.66
N ALA A 90 -8.31 -23.69 -3.56
CA ALA A 90 -7.51 -23.32 -2.39
C ALA A 90 -7.42 -21.80 -2.18
N ARG A 91 -7.22 -21.01 -3.25
CA ARG A 91 -7.25 -19.55 -3.21
C ARG A 91 -8.54 -19.01 -2.57
N ARG A 92 -9.68 -19.58 -2.96
CA ARG A 92 -10.99 -19.19 -2.42
C ARG A 92 -11.17 -19.64 -0.97
N ALA A 93 -10.81 -20.88 -0.66
CA ALA A 93 -10.97 -21.45 0.67
C ALA A 93 -10.10 -20.75 1.72
N THR A 94 -8.93 -20.27 1.34
CA THR A 94 -8.00 -19.57 2.23
C THR A 94 -8.24 -18.05 2.29
N ASN A 95 -9.18 -17.50 1.54
CA ASN A 95 -9.34 -16.04 1.36
C ASN A 95 -8.02 -15.36 0.95
N LEU A 96 -7.25 -16.02 0.08
CA LEU A 96 -5.89 -15.60 -0.28
C LEU A 96 -5.84 -14.14 -0.76
N ASP A 97 -6.82 -13.68 -1.52
CA ASP A 97 -6.86 -12.30 -2.03
C ASP A 97 -6.86 -11.25 -0.92
N ALA A 98 -7.54 -11.52 0.20
CA ALA A 98 -7.54 -10.64 1.35
C ALA A 98 -6.18 -10.64 2.07
N HIS A 99 -5.56 -11.81 2.20
CA HIS A 99 -4.22 -11.94 2.79
C HIS A 99 -3.15 -11.33 1.90
N LEU A 100 -3.26 -11.47 0.57
CA LEU A 100 -2.35 -10.80 -0.38
C LEU A 100 -2.42 -9.28 -0.26
N ALA A 101 -3.62 -8.71 -0.16
CA ALA A 101 -3.78 -7.27 0.00
C ALA A 101 -3.09 -6.73 1.27
N MET A 102 -3.11 -7.47 2.38
CA MET A 102 -2.37 -7.13 3.60
C MET A 102 -0.86 -7.30 3.40
N PHE A 103 -0.45 -8.43 2.84
CA PHE A 103 0.94 -8.76 2.57
C PHE A 103 1.62 -7.73 1.63
N GLU A 104 0.97 -7.37 0.52
CA GLU A 104 1.46 -6.35 -0.42
C GLU A 104 1.61 -4.98 0.25
N THR A 105 0.66 -4.60 1.11
CA THR A 105 0.76 -3.38 1.90
C THR A 105 1.97 -3.44 2.84
N ASP A 106 2.16 -4.56 3.55
CA ASP A 106 3.28 -4.75 4.46
C ASP A 106 4.62 -4.71 3.72
N VAL A 107 4.72 -5.33 2.56
CA VAL A 107 5.90 -5.29 1.68
C VAL A 107 6.28 -3.86 1.34
N LEU A 108 5.31 -3.05 0.93
CA LEU A 108 5.54 -1.66 0.53
C LEU A 108 5.85 -0.75 1.73
N VAL A 109 5.20 -0.97 2.88
CA VAL A 109 5.38 -0.15 4.08
C VAL A 109 6.69 -0.48 4.79
N TYR A 110 6.98 -1.77 5.02
CA TYR A 110 8.12 -2.20 5.85
C TYR A 110 9.33 -2.65 5.04
N GLY A 111 9.21 -2.69 3.70
CA GLY A 111 10.25 -3.23 2.83
C GLY A 111 10.26 -4.76 2.80
N ARG A 112 9.43 -5.42 3.59
CA ARG A 112 9.33 -6.88 3.65
C ARG A 112 7.91 -7.31 4.01
N GLY A 113 7.52 -8.51 3.59
CA GLY A 113 6.25 -9.13 3.93
C GLY A 113 6.41 -10.63 4.11
N PHE A 114 5.49 -11.24 4.86
CA PHE A 114 5.50 -12.65 5.18
C PHE A 114 4.12 -13.27 4.97
N LEU A 115 4.11 -14.47 4.38
CA LEU A 115 2.93 -15.33 4.31
C LEU A 115 3.26 -16.67 4.95
N SER A 116 2.45 -17.11 5.89
CA SER A 116 2.53 -18.45 6.46
C SER A 116 1.58 -19.39 5.74
N CYS A 117 1.99 -20.65 5.58
CA CYS A 117 1.14 -21.72 5.07
C CYS A 117 1.20 -22.89 6.03
N GLY A 118 0.05 -23.44 6.39
CA GLY A 118 -0.06 -24.53 7.36
C GLY A 118 -1.22 -25.48 7.08
N SER A 119 -1.32 -26.54 7.85
CA SER A 119 -2.46 -27.45 7.85
C SER A 119 -3.72 -26.75 8.39
N ASN A 120 -4.87 -27.11 7.87
CA ASN A 120 -6.16 -26.61 8.34
C ASN A 120 -6.97 -27.77 8.93
N GLU A 121 -7.02 -27.84 10.25
CA GLU A 121 -7.76 -28.88 10.95
C GLU A 121 -9.29 -28.78 10.72
N ALA A 122 -9.79 -27.57 10.47
CA ALA A 122 -11.20 -27.34 10.22
C ALA A 122 -11.66 -27.72 8.81
N ALA A 123 -10.73 -27.82 7.84
CA ALA A 123 -11.02 -28.14 6.45
C ALA A 123 -9.90 -29.03 5.87
N THR A 124 -10.03 -30.34 6.06
CA THR A 124 -9.06 -31.33 5.57
C THR A 124 -8.86 -31.20 4.05
N GLY A 125 -7.62 -31.09 3.61
CA GLY A 125 -7.26 -30.93 2.20
C GLY A 125 -7.25 -29.48 1.68
N SER A 126 -7.54 -28.48 2.54
CA SER A 126 -7.34 -27.07 2.24
C SER A 126 -6.26 -26.48 3.16
N PRO A 127 -5.20 -25.86 2.63
CA PRO A 127 -4.19 -25.23 3.49
C PRO A 127 -4.76 -24.02 4.23
N LEU A 128 -4.08 -23.59 5.29
CA LEU A 128 -4.32 -22.32 5.96
C LEU A 128 -3.23 -21.35 5.53
N VAL A 129 -3.61 -20.26 4.84
CA VAL A 129 -2.67 -19.19 4.44
C VAL A 129 -2.99 -17.93 5.20
N ARG A 130 -1.96 -17.26 5.73
CA ARG A 130 -2.10 -16.01 6.49
C ARG A 130 -0.98 -15.02 6.17
N ALA A 131 -1.34 -13.74 6.08
CA ALA A 131 -0.37 -12.67 6.13
C ALA A 131 0.09 -12.49 7.58
N GLU A 132 1.40 -12.50 7.77
CA GLU A 132 2.04 -12.31 9.07
C GLU A 132 2.71 -10.94 9.13
N SER A 133 2.40 -10.16 10.16
CA SER A 133 2.90 -8.79 10.26
C SER A 133 4.44 -8.73 10.42
N PRO A 134 5.16 -7.96 9.59
CA PRO A 134 6.61 -7.75 9.75
C PRO A 134 7.01 -7.17 11.10
N ARG A 135 6.08 -6.54 11.82
CA ARG A 135 6.30 -6.07 13.20
C ARG A 135 6.36 -7.19 14.24
N GLN A 136 5.93 -8.39 13.87
CA GLN A 136 5.93 -9.57 14.71
C GLN A 136 6.81 -10.68 14.14
N MET A 137 7.05 -10.67 12.83
CA MET A 137 7.72 -11.75 12.11
C MET A 137 9.12 -11.33 11.68
N VAL A 138 10.06 -12.26 11.85
CA VAL A 138 11.42 -12.17 11.33
C VAL A 138 11.88 -13.52 10.81
N ALA A 139 12.80 -13.52 9.86
CA ALA A 139 13.35 -14.74 9.28
C ALA A 139 14.86 -14.65 9.11
N GLU A 140 15.52 -15.78 9.25
CA GLU A 140 16.92 -15.98 8.96
C GLU A 140 17.07 -16.77 7.65
N VAL A 141 17.92 -16.27 6.75
CA VAL A 141 18.14 -16.85 5.43
C VAL A 141 19.62 -17.17 5.25
N ASP A 142 19.91 -18.32 4.67
CA ASP A 142 21.26 -18.65 4.21
C ASP A 142 21.59 -17.82 2.97
N ILE A 143 22.58 -16.92 3.10
CA ILE A 143 23.01 -16.00 2.05
C ILE A 143 23.49 -16.74 0.79
N ARG A 144 24.06 -17.92 0.93
CA ARG A 144 24.63 -18.69 -0.18
C ARG A 144 23.56 -19.43 -0.99
N THR A 145 22.61 -20.04 -0.30
CA THR A 145 21.58 -20.88 -0.92
C THR A 145 20.26 -20.15 -1.13
N GLU A 146 20.15 -18.94 -0.55
CA GLU A 146 18.92 -18.13 -0.54
C GLU A 146 17.72 -18.88 0.05
N THR A 147 17.98 -19.87 0.91
CA THR A 147 16.94 -20.64 1.57
C THR A 147 16.69 -20.13 2.98
N MET A 148 15.43 -20.11 3.38
CA MET A 148 15.05 -19.75 4.74
C MET A 148 15.45 -20.86 5.71
N LEU A 149 16.26 -20.51 6.71
CA LEU A 149 16.73 -21.43 7.75
C LEU A 149 15.75 -21.52 8.91
N ALA A 150 15.19 -20.39 9.31
CA ALA A 150 14.24 -20.30 10.41
C ALA A 150 13.41 -19.01 10.27
N ALA A 151 12.21 -19.01 10.84
CA ALA A 151 11.44 -17.80 11.06
C ALA A 151 10.83 -17.83 12.47
N ALA A 152 10.58 -16.66 13.05
CA ALA A 152 9.91 -16.56 14.33
C ALA A 152 8.88 -15.44 14.33
N ARG A 153 7.73 -15.72 14.95
CA ARG A 153 6.71 -14.73 15.23
C ARG A 153 6.68 -14.45 16.73
N PHE A 154 6.93 -13.19 17.10
CA PHE A 154 6.88 -12.69 18.46
C PHE A 154 5.56 -11.99 18.71
N TYR A 155 4.79 -12.45 19.70
CA TYR A 155 3.46 -11.90 19.98
C TYR A 155 3.08 -12.03 21.46
N GLY A 156 1.95 -11.42 21.82
CA GLY A 156 1.58 -11.27 23.22
C GLY A 156 2.50 -10.22 23.86
N THR A 157 1.96 -9.13 24.31
CA THR A 157 2.70 -8.14 25.10
C THR A 157 2.40 -8.40 26.57
N ASP A 158 3.42 -8.31 27.40
CA ASP A 158 3.23 -8.24 28.84
C ASP A 158 2.48 -6.92 29.15
N GLU A 159 1.29 -7.06 29.74
CA GLU A 159 0.44 -5.92 30.09
C GLU A 159 1.15 -4.93 31.04
N GLN A 160 2.14 -5.39 31.83
CA GLN A 160 2.85 -4.57 32.79
C GLN A 160 4.05 -3.82 32.20
N THR A 161 4.76 -4.41 31.22
CA THR A 161 5.95 -3.83 30.62
C THR A 161 5.75 -3.32 29.19
N GLY A 162 4.69 -3.75 28.52
CA GLY A 162 4.26 -3.28 27.18
C GLY A 162 5.16 -3.59 26.00
N ALA A 163 6.38 -4.07 26.25
CA ALA A 163 7.40 -4.17 25.22
C ALA A 163 7.95 -5.59 25.00
N THR A 164 7.82 -6.50 25.95
CA THR A 164 8.43 -7.84 25.86
C THR A 164 7.40 -8.86 25.40
N PRO A 165 7.65 -9.60 24.29
CA PRO A 165 6.72 -10.63 23.84
C PRO A 165 6.67 -11.77 24.85
N THR A 166 5.46 -12.28 25.10
CA THR A 166 5.22 -13.41 26.00
C THR A 166 5.18 -14.74 25.25
N ASN A 167 5.00 -14.71 23.93
CA ASN A 167 4.89 -15.90 23.11
C ASN A 167 5.75 -15.80 21.85
N VAL A 168 6.24 -16.95 21.40
CA VAL A 168 6.99 -17.11 20.15
C VAL A 168 6.47 -18.35 19.43
N THR A 169 6.20 -18.22 18.13
CA THR A 169 6.10 -19.38 17.25
C THR A 169 7.38 -19.45 16.42
N LEU A 170 8.16 -20.52 16.63
CA LEU A 170 9.39 -20.79 15.89
C LEU A 170 9.07 -21.75 14.75
N TYR A 171 9.35 -21.32 13.52
CA TYR A 171 9.18 -22.11 12.30
C TYR A 171 10.54 -22.60 11.83
N LEU A 172 10.71 -23.91 11.79
CA LEU A 172 11.90 -24.61 11.30
C LEU A 172 11.53 -25.48 10.09
N PRO A 173 12.50 -26.00 9.32
CA PRO A 173 12.20 -26.83 8.16
C PRO A 173 11.40 -28.10 8.44
N GLU A 174 11.60 -28.71 9.62
CA GLU A 174 10.99 -29.99 9.98
C GLU A 174 9.88 -29.87 11.03
N VAL A 175 9.82 -28.74 11.75
CA VAL A 175 8.95 -28.59 12.91
C VAL A 175 8.55 -27.14 13.14
N THR A 176 7.32 -26.93 13.56
CA THR A 176 6.87 -25.66 14.15
C THR A 176 6.73 -25.84 15.67
N VAL A 177 7.29 -24.91 16.44
CA VAL A 177 7.31 -24.96 17.91
C VAL A 177 6.64 -23.72 18.48
N TRP A 178 5.64 -23.92 19.31
CA TRP A 178 5.00 -22.85 20.08
C TRP A 178 5.63 -22.75 21.45
N VAL A 179 6.03 -21.55 21.81
CA VAL A 179 6.82 -21.27 22.99
C VAL A 179 6.17 -20.12 23.76
N ALA A 180 6.09 -20.25 25.06
CA ALA A 180 5.65 -19.19 25.95
C ALA A 180 6.73 -18.84 26.97
N ARG A 181 6.65 -17.62 27.52
CA ARG A 181 7.55 -17.17 28.57
C ARG A 181 7.08 -17.69 29.92
N GLY A 182 7.91 -18.47 30.59
CA GLY A 182 7.63 -18.97 31.95
C GLY A 182 7.73 -17.87 33.00
N GLY A 183 7.24 -18.13 34.20
CA GLY A 183 7.33 -17.20 35.33
C GLY A 183 8.75 -16.84 35.77
N ASP A 184 9.75 -17.64 35.39
CA ASP A 184 11.18 -17.39 35.59
C ASP A 184 11.83 -16.60 34.45
N GLY A 185 11.01 -16.16 33.47
CA GLY A 185 11.46 -15.40 32.29
C GLY A 185 12.13 -16.24 31.20
N ARG A 186 12.18 -17.56 31.35
CA ARG A 186 12.73 -18.48 30.34
C ARG A 186 11.65 -18.89 29.34
N TRP A 187 12.08 -19.28 28.14
CA TRP A 187 11.20 -19.84 27.14
C TRP A 187 10.87 -21.30 27.45
N VAL A 188 9.59 -21.63 27.42
CA VAL A 188 9.08 -22.98 27.69
C VAL A 188 8.26 -23.42 26.48
N GLU A 189 8.50 -24.62 25.98
CA GLU A 189 7.71 -25.24 24.92
C GLU A 189 6.25 -25.44 25.41
N VAL A 190 5.30 -24.97 24.62
CA VAL A 190 3.87 -25.15 24.85
C VAL A 190 3.33 -26.28 23.99
N ASP A 191 3.74 -26.28 22.70
CA ASP A 191 3.28 -27.26 21.71
C ASP A 191 4.32 -27.41 20.59
N ARG A 192 4.24 -28.53 19.84
CA ARG A 192 5.17 -28.86 18.78
C ARG A 192 4.48 -29.66 17.67
N ASP A 193 4.59 -29.20 16.43
CA ASP A 193 4.10 -29.88 15.23
C ASP A 193 5.29 -30.32 14.34
N PRO A 194 5.66 -31.61 14.33
CA PRO A 194 6.69 -32.17 13.47
C PRO A 194 6.13 -32.43 12.06
N HIS A 195 6.03 -31.41 11.24
CA HIS A 195 5.42 -31.47 9.90
C HIS A 195 6.32 -32.13 8.82
N GLY A 196 7.64 -32.22 9.02
CA GLY A 196 8.55 -32.90 8.10
C GLY A 196 8.57 -32.34 6.67
N LEU A 197 8.43 -31.02 6.51
CA LEU A 197 8.33 -30.40 5.18
C LEU A 197 9.69 -30.26 4.48
N GLY A 198 10.81 -30.31 5.24
CA GLY A 198 12.15 -30.01 4.70
C GLY A 198 12.36 -28.52 4.36
N ARG A 199 11.36 -27.67 4.61
CA ARG A 199 11.36 -26.22 4.37
C ARG A 199 10.53 -25.50 5.43
N VAL A 200 10.96 -24.29 5.76
CA VAL A 200 10.17 -23.41 6.64
C VAL A 200 8.84 -23.07 5.96
N PRO A 201 7.68 -23.26 6.63
CA PRO A 201 6.37 -23.03 6.05
C PRO A 201 6.00 -21.53 5.99
N ILE A 202 6.98 -20.70 5.69
CA ILE A 202 6.86 -19.24 5.54
C ILE A 202 7.48 -18.86 4.20
N VAL A 203 6.83 -17.97 3.47
CA VAL A 203 7.45 -17.27 2.34
C VAL A 203 7.66 -15.80 2.73
N MET A 204 8.81 -15.26 2.34
CA MET A 204 9.18 -13.86 2.60
C MET A 204 9.43 -13.16 1.26
N HIS A 205 8.92 -11.96 1.14
CA HIS A 205 9.25 -11.05 0.05
C HIS A 205 10.01 -9.83 0.57
N LEU A 206 11.04 -9.41 -0.16
CA LEU A 206 11.83 -8.22 0.13
C LEU A 206 11.64 -7.20 -0.99
N ASN A 207 11.15 -6.01 -0.65
CA ASN A 207 10.98 -4.91 -1.58
C ASN A 207 12.33 -4.22 -1.84
N ARG A 208 12.63 -3.88 -3.09
CA ARG A 208 13.83 -3.12 -3.50
C ARG A 208 15.14 -3.71 -2.96
N ARG A 209 15.20 -5.04 -2.89
CA ARG A 209 16.40 -5.76 -2.41
C ARG A 209 17.59 -5.50 -3.33
N MET A 210 18.72 -5.17 -2.74
CA MET A 210 20.02 -5.09 -3.43
C MET A 210 20.80 -6.41 -3.31
N SER A 211 21.67 -6.68 -4.29
CA SER A 211 22.54 -7.87 -4.26
C SER A 211 23.49 -7.81 -3.06
N GLY A 212 23.61 -8.95 -2.38
CA GLY A 212 24.46 -9.08 -1.18
C GLY A 212 23.79 -8.67 0.13
N GLU A 213 22.57 -8.14 0.08
CA GLU A 213 21.80 -7.76 1.27
C GLU A 213 20.51 -8.59 1.40
N TRP A 214 20.17 -8.98 2.62
CA TRP A 214 18.89 -9.61 2.96
C TRP A 214 18.01 -8.66 3.76
N ALA A 215 17.99 -7.42 3.31
CA ALA A 215 17.11 -6.38 3.81
C ALA A 215 16.34 -5.78 2.65
N GLY A 216 15.05 -5.55 2.88
CA GLY A 216 14.22 -4.79 1.96
C GLY A 216 14.12 -3.35 2.40
N GLU A 217 13.78 -2.46 1.49
CA GLU A 217 13.58 -1.05 1.72
C GLU A 217 12.12 -0.67 1.55
N SER A 218 11.60 0.18 2.44
CA SER A 218 10.25 0.72 2.33
C SER A 218 10.08 1.50 1.03
N GLU A 219 8.95 1.32 0.36
CA GLU A 219 8.60 2.10 -0.82
C GLU A 219 8.44 3.60 -0.52
N MET A 220 8.28 3.94 0.76
CA MET A 220 8.13 5.30 1.23
C MET A 220 9.47 6.01 1.50
N SER A 221 10.62 5.32 1.48
CA SER A 221 11.91 5.87 1.93
C SER A 221 12.27 7.18 1.23
N ASP A 222 12.11 7.22 -0.09
CA ASP A 222 12.49 8.39 -0.90
C ASP A 222 11.52 9.57 -0.72
N ILE A 223 10.25 9.30 -0.43
CA ILE A 223 9.22 10.34 -0.31
C ILE A 223 9.14 10.95 1.10
N ILE A 224 9.59 10.25 2.13
CA ILE A 224 9.53 10.69 3.53
C ILE A 224 10.17 12.07 3.74
N PRO A 225 11.42 12.35 3.30
CA PRO A 225 12.05 13.66 3.52
C PRO A 225 11.30 14.81 2.84
N ILE A 226 10.73 14.55 1.64
CA ILE A 226 9.96 15.53 0.88
C ILE A 226 8.62 15.79 1.57
N THR A 227 7.99 14.73 2.08
CA THR A 227 6.75 14.82 2.87
C THR A 227 6.95 15.69 4.11
N ASP A 228 8.07 15.53 4.82
CA ASP A 228 8.39 16.35 6.00
C ASP A 228 8.60 17.83 5.63
N ALA A 229 9.24 18.11 4.50
CA ALA A 229 9.39 19.48 4.00
C ALA A 229 8.04 20.10 3.65
N ALA A 230 7.16 19.35 2.97
CA ALA A 230 5.81 19.78 2.63
C ALA A 230 4.95 20.00 3.89
N ALA A 231 5.00 19.09 4.85
CA ALA A 231 4.28 19.20 6.12
C ALA A 231 4.69 20.44 6.93
N ARG A 232 5.99 20.76 6.94
CA ARG A 232 6.51 22.00 7.55
C ARG A 232 5.97 23.25 6.84
N SER A 233 5.97 23.26 5.51
CA SER A 233 5.43 24.38 4.73
C SER A 233 3.94 24.58 4.94
N LEU A 234 3.16 23.49 4.96
CA LEU A 234 1.72 23.53 5.26
C LEU A 234 1.45 24.03 6.66
N THR A 235 2.22 23.60 7.64
CA THR A 235 2.09 24.05 9.04
C THR A 235 2.42 25.54 9.16
N ASN A 236 3.50 26.01 8.49
CA ASN A 236 3.87 27.42 8.47
C ASN A 236 2.81 28.27 7.76
N MET A 237 2.23 27.78 6.67
CA MET A 237 1.13 28.42 5.95
C MET A 237 -0.09 28.59 6.87
N GLN A 238 -0.50 27.52 7.57
CA GLN A 238 -1.61 27.57 8.51
C GLN A 238 -1.35 28.56 9.63
N PHE A 239 -0.12 28.57 10.18
CA PHE A 239 0.29 29.55 11.16
C PHE A 239 0.23 30.98 10.62
N ALA A 240 0.70 31.22 9.40
CA ALA A 240 0.60 32.52 8.73
C ALA A 240 -0.86 32.95 8.53
N GLN A 241 -1.76 32.02 8.15
CA GLN A 241 -3.18 32.30 8.03
C GLN A 241 -3.80 32.73 9.37
N GLU A 242 -3.54 32.02 10.44
CA GLU A 242 -4.04 32.36 11.78
C GLU A 242 -3.45 33.69 12.33
N SER A 243 -2.17 33.92 12.06
CA SER A 243 -1.49 35.11 12.57
C SER A 243 -1.71 36.37 11.74
N HIS A 244 -1.98 36.24 10.45
CA HIS A 244 -2.13 37.36 9.50
C HIS A 244 -3.49 37.38 8.80
N GLY A 245 -4.36 36.43 9.06
CA GLY A 245 -5.75 36.44 8.58
C GLY A 245 -6.57 37.58 9.18
N ILE A 246 -6.16 38.06 10.34
CA ILE A 246 -6.67 39.28 10.97
C ILE A 246 -5.59 40.35 10.80
N PRO A 247 -5.88 41.48 10.10
CA PRO A 247 -4.91 42.54 9.88
C PRO A 247 -4.42 43.09 11.23
N ARG A 248 -3.12 42.94 11.51
CA ARG A 248 -2.54 43.53 12.73
C ARG A 248 -2.40 45.02 12.59
N MET A 249 -3.10 45.76 13.42
CA MET A 249 -2.93 47.20 13.51
C MET A 249 -1.85 47.56 14.54
N TRP A 250 -1.08 48.56 14.22
CA TRP A 250 -0.17 49.21 15.18
C TRP A 250 -0.59 50.63 15.39
N MET A 251 -0.44 51.11 16.59
CA MET A 251 -0.75 52.49 16.98
C MET A 251 0.41 53.04 17.78
N THR A 252 0.79 54.30 17.51
CA THR A 252 1.77 55.04 18.28
C THR A 252 1.15 56.32 18.82
N GLY A 253 1.67 56.85 19.92
CA GLY A 253 1.14 58.05 20.55
C GLY A 253 -0.13 57.82 21.40
N VAL A 254 -0.44 56.55 21.72
CA VAL A 254 -1.65 56.16 22.51
C VAL A 254 -1.22 55.58 23.84
N ALA A 255 -1.86 55.99 24.91
CA ALA A 255 -1.66 55.42 26.24
C ALA A 255 -2.67 54.28 26.51
N LYS A 256 -2.31 53.34 27.39
CA LYS A 256 -3.15 52.19 27.74
C LYS A 256 -4.55 52.60 28.27
N GLY A 257 -4.69 53.79 28.82
CA GLY A 257 -5.94 54.36 29.32
C GLY A 257 -6.81 55.07 28.26
N ASP A 258 -6.34 55.18 27.02
CA ASP A 258 -7.10 55.81 25.93
C ASP A 258 -8.15 54.83 25.30
N PHE A 259 -8.10 53.54 25.67
CA PHE A 259 -9.05 52.51 25.23
C PHE A 259 -10.12 52.28 26.30
N VAL A 260 -11.12 53.16 26.28
CA VAL A 260 -12.26 53.06 27.21
C VAL A 260 -13.57 53.08 26.43
N ASP A 261 -14.60 52.41 26.96
CA ASP A 261 -15.94 52.47 26.41
C ASP A 261 -16.62 53.82 26.71
N SER A 262 -17.83 54.03 26.22
CA SER A 262 -18.62 55.26 26.47
C SER A 262 -18.89 55.54 27.96
N SER A 263 -18.65 54.59 28.85
CA SER A 263 -18.81 54.70 30.29
C SER A 263 -17.46 54.92 31.01
N GLY A 264 -16.35 55.02 30.29
CA GLY A 264 -15.00 55.19 30.84
C GLY A 264 -14.34 53.91 31.36
N LYS A 265 -14.91 52.75 31.08
CA LYS A 265 -14.36 51.45 31.50
C LYS A 265 -13.38 50.92 30.45
N PRO A 266 -12.21 50.38 30.87
CA PRO A 266 -11.26 49.81 29.91
C PRO A 266 -11.88 48.73 29.06
N ILE A 267 -11.72 48.85 27.74
CA ILE A 267 -12.16 47.84 26.76
C ILE A 267 -11.08 46.75 26.74
N PRO A 268 -11.48 45.46 26.80
CA PRO A 268 -10.53 44.35 26.61
C PRO A 268 -9.78 44.50 25.29
N GLN A 269 -8.48 44.24 25.28
CA GLN A 269 -7.63 44.39 24.08
C GLN A 269 -8.18 43.64 22.85
N PHE A 270 -8.88 42.54 23.06
CA PHE A 270 -9.50 41.74 22.02
C PHE A 270 -10.72 42.45 21.38
N GLU A 271 -11.58 43.08 22.19
CA GLU A 271 -12.73 43.81 21.70
C GLU A 271 -12.33 45.10 21.00
N ALA A 272 -11.29 45.79 21.52
CA ALA A 272 -10.71 46.98 20.87
C ALA A 272 -10.14 46.63 19.47
N TYR A 273 -9.68 45.41 19.27
CA TYR A 273 -9.12 44.97 18.02
C TYR A 273 -10.22 44.69 16.95
N PHE A 274 -11.36 44.12 17.33
CA PHE A 274 -12.43 43.73 16.42
C PHE A 274 -13.48 44.83 16.14
N ASN A 275 -13.71 45.78 17.05
CA ASN A 275 -14.79 46.77 16.92
C ASN A 275 -14.31 48.15 16.36
N ALA A 276 -13.35 48.12 15.51
CA ALA A 276 -12.46 49.25 15.23
C ALA A 276 -12.96 50.31 14.25
N ILE A 277 -13.68 51.32 14.77
CA ILE A 277 -13.42 52.71 14.37
C ILE A 277 -12.74 53.41 15.56
N HIS A 278 -11.41 53.50 15.56
CA HIS A 278 -10.70 54.20 16.61
C HIS A 278 -10.58 55.68 16.26
N THR A 279 -11.28 56.53 16.97
CA THR A 279 -11.06 57.97 16.92
C THR A 279 -9.91 58.34 17.86
N LEU A 280 -8.80 58.76 17.31
CA LEU A 280 -7.63 59.23 18.06
C LEU A 280 -7.68 60.72 18.18
N THR A 281 -7.69 61.23 19.41
CA THR A 281 -7.83 62.66 19.73
C THR A 281 -6.48 63.39 19.80
N LYS A 282 -5.36 62.67 19.88
CA LYS A 282 -4.02 63.28 19.93
C LYS A 282 -3.44 63.45 18.53
N ALA A 283 -2.97 64.66 18.19
CA ALA A 283 -2.44 65.00 16.88
C ALA A 283 -1.17 64.21 16.50
N GLU A 284 -0.46 63.61 17.44
CA GLU A 284 0.74 62.82 17.23
C GLU A 284 0.46 61.31 17.07
N SER A 285 -0.80 60.89 17.22
CA SER A 285 -1.17 59.49 17.10
C SER A 285 -1.13 59.05 15.63
N LYS A 286 -0.48 57.95 15.39
CA LYS A 286 -0.44 57.27 14.07
C LYS A 286 -1.02 55.90 14.20
N VAL A 287 -1.85 55.52 13.23
CA VAL A 287 -2.41 54.18 13.05
C VAL A 287 -1.90 53.63 11.71
N GLY A 288 -1.47 52.42 11.73
CA GLY A 288 -1.12 51.68 10.50
C GLY A 288 -1.50 50.23 10.62
N GLN A 289 -1.65 49.63 9.49
CA GLN A 289 -1.91 48.18 9.36
C GLN A 289 -0.67 47.51 8.81
N LEU A 290 -0.29 46.37 9.41
CA LEU A 290 0.73 45.50 8.80
C LEU A 290 0.11 44.81 7.61
N GLU A 291 0.84 44.79 6.50
CA GLU A 291 0.38 44.06 5.32
C GLU A 291 0.24 42.57 5.60
N ALA A 292 -0.79 41.94 5.02
CA ALA A 292 -0.98 40.51 5.10
C ALA A 292 0.18 39.79 4.37
N SER A 293 0.62 38.67 4.92
CA SER A 293 1.62 37.83 4.25
C SER A 293 1.06 37.28 2.96
N ASP A 294 1.83 37.32 1.87
CA ASP A 294 1.46 36.68 0.61
C ASP A 294 1.55 35.14 0.76
N LEU A 295 0.40 34.49 0.73
CA LEU A 295 0.29 33.02 0.84
C LEU A 295 0.68 32.28 -0.44
N LYS A 296 0.82 32.99 -1.58
CA LYS A 296 1.23 32.40 -2.86
C LYS A 296 2.63 31.79 -2.80
N ASN A 297 3.50 32.30 -1.95
CA ASN A 297 4.84 31.71 -1.75
C ASN A 297 4.76 30.26 -1.23
N PHE A 298 3.78 29.95 -0.37
CA PHE A 298 3.57 28.59 0.12
C PHE A 298 3.03 27.66 -0.94
N GLU A 299 2.11 28.13 -1.79
CA GLU A 299 1.63 27.40 -2.95
C GLU A 299 2.79 27.03 -3.91
N THR A 300 3.63 28.02 -4.23
CA THR A 300 4.82 27.80 -5.06
C THR A 300 5.76 26.76 -4.45
N ALA A 301 6.03 26.85 -3.15
CA ALA A 301 6.89 25.90 -2.45
C ALA A 301 6.28 24.48 -2.47
N LEU A 302 4.98 24.33 -2.23
CA LEU A 302 4.27 23.05 -2.27
C LEU A 302 4.29 22.44 -3.68
N ASN A 303 4.15 23.25 -4.72
CA ASN A 303 4.25 22.79 -6.10
C ASN A 303 5.67 22.28 -6.42
N VAL A 304 6.72 22.91 -5.88
CA VAL A 304 8.10 22.40 -6.01
C VAL A 304 8.25 21.06 -5.30
N TYR A 305 7.75 20.91 -4.06
CA TYR A 305 7.81 19.63 -3.35
C TYR A 305 7.00 18.56 -4.07
N GLY A 306 5.80 18.86 -4.58
CA GLY A 306 4.99 17.94 -5.39
C GLY A 306 5.71 17.48 -6.65
N SER A 307 6.42 18.38 -7.33
CA SER A 307 7.24 18.05 -8.50
C SER A 307 8.43 17.16 -8.13
N GLN A 308 9.12 17.44 -7.01
CA GLN A 308 10.20 16.57 -6.52
C GLN A 308 9.66 15.19 -6.11
N ALA A 309 8.50 15.12 -5.45
CA ALA A 309 7.84 13.87 -5.13
C ALA A 309 7.55 13.04 -6.38
N SER A 310 7.06 13.69 -7.45
CA SER A 310 6.84 13.05 -8.76
C SER A 310 8.13 12.48 -9.36
N ILE A 311 9.23 13.24 -9.30
CA ILE A 311 10.52 12.81 -9.85
C ILE A 311 11.07 11.58 -9.14
N VAL A 312 11.10 11.57 -7.79
CA VAL A 312 11.70 10.47 -7.04
C VAL A 312 10.84 9.20 -7.02
N THR A 313 9.51 9.35 -7.10
CA THR A 313 8.60 8.21 -7.10
C THR A 313 8.27 7.70 -8.50
N GLY A 314 8.46 8.51 -9.54
CA GLY A 314 8.00 8.21 -10.89
C GLY A 314 6.47 8.28 -11.06
N PHE A 315 5.77 8.86 -10.07
CA PHE A 315 4.32 9.01 -10.13
C PHE A 315 3.94 10.33 -10.79
N PRO A 316 2.81 10.40 -11.48
CA PRO A 316 2.28 11.67 -12.01
C PRO A 316 2.14 12.73 -10.91
N SER A 317 2.52 13.96 -11.21
CA SER A 317 2.49 15.07 -10.22
C SER A 317 1.10 15.37 -9.66
N ARG A 318 0.05 14.99 -10.37
CA ARG A 318 -1.35 15.09 -9.90
C ARG A 318 -1.62 14.29 -8.63
N TYR A 319 -0.88 13.23 -8.35
CA TYR A 319 -1.00 12.44 -7.11
C TYR A 319 -0.49 13.22 -5.89
N PHE A 320 0.34 14.23 -6.10
CA PHE A 320 0.92 15.08 -5.05
C PHE A 320 0.28 16.48 -4.99
N GLY A 321 -0.91 16.65 -5.60
CA GLY A 321 -1.68 17.88 -5.50
C GLY A 321 -1.33 18.93 -6.56
N HIS A 322 -0.51 18.60 -7.56
CA HIS A 322 -0.22 19.51 -8.66
C HIS A 322 -1.23 19.32 -9.80
N PHE A 323 -2.20 20.22 -9.89
CA PHE A 323 -3.22 20.20 -10.93
C PHE A 323 -2.94 21.24 -12.01
N THR A 324 -2.97 20.82 -13.25
CA THR A 324 -2.92 21.75 -14.41
C THR A 324 -4.35 22.25 -14.71
N ALA A 325 -4.44 23.52 -15.12
CA ALA A 325 -5.74 24.15 -15.45
C ALA A 325 -6.46 23.45 -16.62
N ASN A 326 -5.71 22.83 -17.53
CA ASN A 326 -6.24 22.02 -18.61
C ASN A 326 -6.09 20.53 -18.25
N PRO A 327 -7.19 19.74 -18.16
CA PRO A 327 -7.07 18.31 -17.96
C PRO A 327 -6.28 17.70 -19.12
N PRO A 328 -5.27 16.85 -18.84
CA PRO A 328 -4.49 16.18 -19.85
C PRO A 328 -5.40 15.27 -20.69
N ASN A 329 -5.11 15.19 -22.00
CA ASN A 329 -5.78 14.20 -22.83
C ASN A 329 -5.36 12.77 -22.43
N GLU A 330 -6.10 11.80 -22.91
CA GLU A 330 -5.89 10.39 -22.56
C GLU A 330 -4.48 9.87 -22.89
N ALA A 331 -3.91 10.25 -24.02
CA ALA A 331 -2.57 9.86 -24.42
C ALA A 331 -1.50 10.45 -23.48
N SER A 332 -1.69 11.70 -23.06
CA SER A 332 -0.82 12.37 -22.08
C SER A 332 -0.91 11.69 -20.71
N MET A 333 -2.11 11.29 -20.27
CA MET A 333 -2.29 10.58 -19.01
C MET A 333 -1.58 9.22 -19.01
N LYS A 334 -1.61 8.48 -20.12
CA LYS A 334 -0.89 7.22 -20.26
C LYS A 334 0.62 7.41 -20.26
N ALA A 335 1.10 8.45 -20.96
CA ALA A 335 2.52 8.77 -20.97
C ALA A 335 3.02 9.13 -19.56
N ASP A 336 2.22 9.89 -18.80
CA ASP A 336 2.55 10.25 -17.42
C ASP A 336 2.58 9.01 -16.49
N GLU A 337 1.74 8.01 -16.74
CA GLU A 337 1.66 6.81 -15.92
C GLU A 337 2.65 5.71 -16.33
N ALA A 338 3.33 5.84 -17.46
CA ALA A 338 4.20 4.79 -18.00
C ALA A 338 5.29 4.34 -17.02
N GLN A 339 5.91 5.27 -16.29
CA GLN A 339 6.93 4.94 -15.30
C GLN A 339 6.34 4.23 -14.08
N LEU A 340 5.17 4.65 -13.60
CA LEU A 340 4.45 3.96 -12.53
C LEU A 340 4.06 2.54 -12.94
N VAL A 341 3.54 2.36 -14.15
CA VAL A 341 3.18 1.03 -14.69
C VAL A 341 4.39 0.13 -14.75
N SER A 342 5.50 0.58 -15.34
CA SER A 342 6.74 -0.20 -15.41
C SER A 342 7.24 -0.61 -14.02
N ARG A 343 7.17 0.28 -13.03
CA ARG A 343 7.58 0.00 -11.65
C ARG A 343 6.68 -1.06 -10.98
N VAL A 344 5.38 -1.03 -11.25
CA VAL A 344 4.45 -2.04 -10.74
C VAL A 344 4.72 -3.40 -11.41
N GLU A 345 4.97 -3.42 -12.72
CA GLU A 345 5.29 -4.65 -13.47
C GLU A 345 6.58 -5.31 -12.98
N ASP A 346 7.62 -4.51 -12.71
CA ASP A 346 8.87 -5.02 -12.11
C ASP A 346 8.61 -5.66 -10.73
N GLN A 347 7.83 -5.01 -9.89
CA GLN A 347 7.48 -5.55 -8.57
C GLN A 347 6.61 -6.80 -8.67
N THR A 348 5.60 -6.83 -9.54
CA THR A 348 4.73 -8.01 -9.71
C THR A 348 5.51 -9.20 -10.25
N THR A 349 6.52 -8.97 -11.09
CA THR A 349 7.43 -10.03 -11.55
C THR A 349 8.17 -10.67 -10.36
N GLN A 350 8.72 -9.87 -9.45
CA GLN A 350 9.42 -10.36 -8.26
C GLN A 350 8.44 -11.02 -7.26
N LEU A 351 7.27 -10.42 -7.05
CA LEU A 351 6.19 -10.99 -6.24
C LEU A 351 5.74 -12.34 -6.80
N GLY A 352 5.66 -12.48 -8.11
CA GLY A 352 5.32 -13.73 -8.79
C GLY A 352 6.20 -14.90 -8.38
N VAL A 353 7.51 -14.68 -8.24
CA VAL A 353 8.44 -15.70 -7.74
C VAL A 353 8.10 -16.10 -6.30
N THR A 354 7.87 -15.13 -5.42
CA THR A 354 7.52 -15.38 -4.01
C THR A 354 6.19 -16.12 -3.88
N LEU A 355 5.18 -15.71 -4.64
CA LEU A 355 3.87 -16.37 -4.64
C LEU A 355 3.89 -17.74 -5.32
N GLY A 356 4.81 -17.96 -6.26
CA GLY A 356 5.08 -19.28 -6.80
C GLY A 356 5.52 -20.27 -5.72
N TRP A 357 6.41 -19.84 -4.80
CA TRP A 357 6.80 -20.63 -3.64
C TRP A 357 5.64 -20.86 -2.67
N LEU A 358 4.77 -19.87 -2.45
CA LEU A 358 3.53 -20.06 -1.68
C LEU A 358 2.63 -21.11 -2.33
N GLY A 359 2.45 -21.04 -3.65
CA GLY A 359 1.69 -22.03 -4.41
C GLY A 359 2.25 -23.44 -4.25
N GLY A 360 3.58 -23.60 -4.24
CA GLY A 360 4.27 -24.87 -3.97
C GLY A 360 4.00 -25.39 -2.56
N LEU A 361 4.02 -24.53 -1.53
CA LEU A 361 3.63 -24.90 -0.16
C LEU A 361 2.16 -25.30 -0.10
N MET A 362 1.26 -24.51 -0.68
CA MET A 362 -0.17 -24.84 -0.73
C MET A 362 -0.39 -26.21 -1.38
N TRP A 363 0.29 -26.47 -2.50
CA TRP A 363 0.23 -27.75 -3.19
C TRP A 363 0.68 -28.90 -2.29
N ARG A 364 1.82 -28.73 -1.60
CA ARG A 364 2.33 -29.73 -0.65
C ARG A 364 1.33 -30.07 0.44
N PHE A 365 0.67 -29.07 1.03
CA PHE A 365 -0.36 -29.28 2.05
C PHE A 365 -1.64 -29.92 1.52
N MET A 366 -1.97 -29.73 0.24
CA MET A 366 -3.15 -30.32 -0.39
C MET A 366 -2.93 -31.77 -0.84
N THR A 367 -1.77 -32.06 -1.43
CA THR A 367 -1.51 -33.33 -2.13
C THR A 367 -0.55 -34.25 -1.40
N GLY A 368 0.27 -33.72 -0.52
CA GLY A 368 1.38 -34.44 0.10
C GLY A 368 2.66 -34.46 -0.72
N ASP A 369 2.66 -33.95 -1.95
CA ASP A 369 3.80 -33.97 -2.87
C ASP A 369 4.37 -32.58 -3.09
N TRP A 370 5.70 -32.49 -3.27
CA TRP A 370 6.35 -31.26 -3.69
C TRP A 370 6.33 -31.11 -5.21
N LEU A 371 6.10 -29.87 -5.67
CA LEU A 371 6.35 -29.50 -7.06
C LEU A 371 7.84 -29.23 -7.25
N ASP A 372 8.37 -29.60 -8.43
CA ASP A 372 9.77 -29.32 -8.77
C ASP A 372 10.01 -27.82 -8.96
N GLY A 373 10.96 -27.28 -8.20
CA GLY A 373 11.37 -25.89 -8.30
C GLY A 373 10.23 -24.90 -8.06
N ASN A 374 10.23 -23.82 -8.81
CA ASN A 374 9.16 -22.82 -8.81
C ASN A 374 8.14 -23.12 -9.91
N ALA A 375 7.44 -24.25 -9.77
CA ALA A 375 6.51 -24.77 -10.79
C ALA A 375 5.14 -24.06 -10.79
N VAL A 376 4.89 -23.11 -9.90
CA VAL A 376 3.67 -22.29 -9.92
C VAL A 376 3.99 -20.92 -10.48
N THR A 377 3.34 -20.56 -11.58
CA THR A 377 3.40 -19.24 -12.19
C THR A 377 2.19 -18.40 -11.79
N VAL A 378 2.43 -17.12 -11.60
CA VAL A 378 1.38 -16.15 -11.23
C VAL A 378 1.13 -15.21 -12.40
N ASP A 379 -0.12 -15.14 -12.82
CA ASP A 379 -0.60 -14.20 -13.83
C ASP A 379 -1.22 -12.98 -13.16
N TRP A 380 -0.96 -11.79 -13.70
CA TRP A 380 -1.37 -10.50 -13.15
C TRP A 380 -2.31 -9.77 -14.10
N PHE A 381 -3.21 -8.97 -13.53
CA PHE A 381 -3.94 -8.00 -14.34
C PHE A 381 -3.00 -6.88 -14.79
N ASP A 382 -3.31 -6.31 -15.95
CA ASP A 382 -2.60 -5.14 -16.48
C ASP A 382 -2.55 -4.01 -15.43
N ALA A 383 -1.35 -3.52 -15.14
CA ALA A 383 -1.11 -2.46 -14.18
C ALA A 383 -1.53 -1.09 -14.69
N SER A 384 -1.73 -0.94 -16.01
CA SER A 384 -2.24 0.30 -16.59
C SER A 384 -3.71 0.55 -16.22
N THR A 385 -4.16 1.78 -16.34
CA THR A 385 -5.56 2.17 -16.11
C THR A 385 -6.23 2.48 -17.47
N PRO A 386 -6.54 1.44 -18.29
CA PRO A 386 -7.27 1.69 -19.53
C PRO A 386 -8.67 2.21 -19.17
N THR A 387 -9.18 3.21 -19.92
CA THR A 387 -10.59 3.54 -19.82
C THR A 387 -11.42 2.34 -20.28
N VAL A 388 -12.65 2.21 -19.75
CA VAL A 388 -13.55 1.12 -20.13
C VAL A 388 -13.70 1.06 -21.66
N ALA A 389 -13.85 2.21 -22.30
CA ALA A 389 -13.96 2.31 -23.76
C ALA A 389 -12.75 1.79 -24.53
N GLN A 390 -11.52 2.08 -24.05
CA GLN A 390 -10.30 1.59 -24.69
C GLN A 390 -10.11 0.08 -24.50
N ARG A 391 -10.43 -0.43 -23.32
CA ARG A 391 -10.40 -1.87 -23.06
C ARG A 391 -11.37 -2.59 -23.98
N GLU A 392 -12.59 -2.10 -24.09
CA GLU A 392 -13.60 -2.67 -24.97
C GLU A 392 -13.20 -2.56 -26.45
N ASP A 393 -12.68 -1.42 -26.92
CA ASP A 393 -12.20 -1.24 -28.29
C ASP A 393 -11.01 -2.20 -28.62
N ALA A 394 -10.04 -2.31 -27.71
CA ALA A 394 -8.94 -3.25 -27.89
C ALA A 394 -9.39 -4.71 -27.93
N LEU A 395 -10.34 -5.09 -27.09
CA LEU A 395 -10.93 -6.43 -27.06
C LEU A 395 -11.75 -6.71 -28.32
N MET A 396 -12.54 -5.74 -28.78
CA MET A 396 -13.30 -5.85 -30.04
C MET A 396 -12.36 -6.01 -31.24
N LYS A 397 -11.26 -5.27 -31.30
CA LYS A 397 -10.25 -5.39 -32.37
C LYS A 397 -9.58 -6.77 -32.34
N ARG A 398 -9.15 -7.27 -31.17
CA ARG A 398 -8.57 -8.62 -31.03
C ARG A 398 -9.55 -9.69 -31.46
N ARG A 399 -10.83 -9.53 -31.15
CA ARG A 399 -11.88 -10.45 -31.56
C ARG A 399 -12.13 -10.39 -33.06
N SER A 400 -12.19 -9.18 -33.66
CA SER A 400 -12.46 -9.01 -35.10
C SER A 400 -11.39 -9.62 -35.99
N VAL A 401 -10.12 -9.62 -35.53
CA VAL A 401 -9.00 -10.26 -36.25
C VAL A 401 -8.81 -11.75 -35.89
N GLY A 402 -9.70 -12.35 -35.09
CA GLY A 402 -9.70 -13.77 -34.76
C GLY A 402 -8.66 -14.21 -33.72
N VAL A 403 -7.93 -13.26 -33.10
CA VAL A 403 -6.94 -13.56 -32.06
C VAL A 403 -7.61 -13.95 -30.73
N LEU A 404 -8.85 -13.47 -30.50
CA LEU A 404 -9.58 -13.72 -29.27
C LEU A 404 -10.87 -14.48 -29.57
N SER A 405 -11.04 -15.63 -28.91
CA SER A 405 -12.28 -16.40 -28.97
C SER A 405 -13.44 -15.68 -28.29
N ARG A 406 -14.69 -16.15 -28.49
CA ARG A 406 -15.86 -15.61 -27.81
C ARG A 406 -15.77 -15.77 -26.29
N GLU A 407 -15.36 -16.94 -25.84
CA GLU A 407 -15.17 -17.23 -24.43
C GLU A 407 -14.06 -16.37 -23.83
N GLY A 408 -12.92 -16.28 -24.50
CA GLY A 408 -11.82 -15.40 -24.09
C GLY A 408 -12.22 -13.93 -24.03
N TYR A 409 -13.07 -13.47 -24.94
CA TYR A 409 -13.62 -12.10 -24.89
C TYR A 409 -14.47 -11.87 -23.63
N TRP A 410 -15.31 -12.83 -23.25
CA TRP A 410 -16.10 -12.75 -22.03
C TRP A 410 -15.25 -12.83 -20.75
N ASP A 411 -14.17 -13.62 -20.79
CA ASP A 411 -13.19 -13.67 -19.70
C ASP A 411 -12.50 -12.31 -19.49
N GLU A 412 -12.06 -11.70 -20.57
CA GLU A 412 -11.43 -10.39 -20.54
C GLU A 412 -12.39 -9.27 -20.09
N LEU A 413 -13.70 -9.40 -20.36
CA LEU A 413 -14.73 -8.53 -19.83
C LEU A 413 -14.99 -8.76 -18.32
N GLY A 414 -14.41 -9.81 -17.74
CA GLY A 414 -14.59 -10.18 -16.33
C GLY A 414 -15.95 -10.82 -16.04
N TRP A 415 -16.59 -11.47 -17.05
CA TRP A 415 -17.86 -12.14 -16.84
C TRP A 415 -17.69 -13.45 -16.08
N GLY A 416 -18.45 -13.62 -15.00
CA GLY A 416 -18.51 -14.88 -14.27
C GLY A 416 -19.25 -15.98 -15.05
N GLU A 417 -18.97 -17.25 -14.72
CA GLU A 417 -19.58 -18.43 -15.39
C GLU A 417 -21.12 -18.38 -15.45
N PRO A 418 -21.87 -17.90 -14.43
CA PRO A 418 -23.32 -17.83 -14.52
C PRO A 418 -23.79 -16.90 -15.65
N ARG A 419 -23.10 -15.78 -15.89
CA ARG A 419 -23.41 -14.85 -16.97
C ARG A 419 -23.05 -15.44 -18.33
N LYS A 420 -21.89 -16.07 -18.44
CA LYS A 420 -21.46 -16.76 -19.68
C LYS A 420 -22.43 -17.88 -20.07
N ALA A 421 -22.86 -18.68 -19.09
CA ALA A 421 -23.83 -19.75 -19.33
C ALA A 421 -25.17 -19.18 -19.89
N LYS A 422 -25.64 -18.07 -19.34
CA LYS A 422 -26.84 -17.39 -19.81
C LYS A 422 -26.68 -16.85 -21.22
N GLU A 423 -25.54 -16.26 -21.53
CA GLU A 423 -25.24 -15.76 -22.90
C GLU A 423 -25.10 -16.88 -23.93
N ARG A 424 -24.53 -18.04 -23.53
CA ARG A 424 -24.51 -19.23 -24.41
C ARG A 424 -25.95 -19.66 -24.77
N GLN A 425 -26.86 -19.70 -23.80
CA GLN A 425 -28.27 -20.02 -24.03
C GLN A 425 -28.95 -18.99 -24.96
N TYR A 426 -28.67 -17.70 -24.79
CA TYR A 426 -29.20 -16.67 -25.69
C TYR A 426 -28.70 -16.84 -27.11
N LEU A 427 -27.41 -17.09 -27.30
CA LEU A 427 -26.80 -17.31 -28.60
C LEU A 427 -27.33 -18.60 -29.29
N GLU A 428 -27.59 -19.66 -28.51
CA GLU A 428 -28.23 -20.89 -29.03
C GLU A 428 -29.68 -20.59 -29.47
N ALA A 429 -30.42 -19.82 -28.67
CA ALA A 429 -31.78 -19.43 -29.03
C ALA A 429 -31.82 -18.53 -30.29
N GLU A 430 -30.90 -17.56 -30.41
CA GLU A 430 -30.76 -16.71 -31.59
C GLU A 430 -30.39 -17.51 -32.84
N ALA A 431 -29.51 -18.52 -32.72
CA ALA A 431 -29.11 -19.38 -33.83
C ALA A 431 -30.23 -20.30 -34.34
N LEU A 432 -31.22 -20.57 -33.49
CA LEU A 432 -32.43 -21.35 -33.83
C LEU A 432 -33.53 -20.49 -34.45
N ASP A 433 -33.45 -19.17 -34.36
CA ASP A 433 -34.43 -18.24 -34.96
C ASP A 433 -34.14 -18.04 -36.48
N PRO A 434 -35.00 -18.48 -37.38
CA PRO A 434 -34.77 -18.38 -38.83
C PRO A 434 -34.71 -16.92 -39.33
N LEU A 435 -35.37 -15.98 -38.66
CA LEU A 435 -35.37 -14.58 -39.02
C LEU A 435 -34.02 -13.91 -38.66
N LEU A 436 -33.50 -14.18 -37.48
CA LEU A 436 -32.20 -13.67 -37.05
C LEU A 436 -31.05 -14.31 -37.81
N ALA A 437 -31.14 -15.61 -38.13
CA ALA A 437 -30.15 -16.33 -38.95
C ALA A 437 -30.05 -15.75 -40.39
N SER A 438 -31.10 -15.19 -40.93
CA SER A 438 -31.09 -14.52 -42.23
C SER A 438 -30.40 -13.17 -42.25
N LEU A 439 -30.39 -12.45 -41.11
CA LEU A 439 -29.76 -11.13 -40.95
C LEU A 439 -28.27 -11.20 -40.66
N THR A 440 -27.80 -12.33 -40.14
CA THR A 440 -26.39 -12.56 -39.81
C THR A 440 -25.56 -13.25 -40.92
N ARG A 441 -26.17 -13.64 -42.02
CA ARG A 441 -25.45 -14.14 -43.19
C ARG A 441 -24.67 -13.02 -43.86
N PRO A 442 -23.35 -13.11 -44.02
CA PRO A 442 -22.62 -12.17 -44.84
C PRO A 442 -23.19 -12.21 -46.25
N VAL A 443 -23.48 -11.04 -46.80
CA VAL A 443 -23.87 -10.88 -48.20
C VAL A 443 -22.65 -11.31 -49.04
N THR A 444 -22.60 -12.56 -49.43
CA THR A 444 -21.70 -13.02 -50.50
C THR A 444 -22.25 -12.44 -51.78
N GLY A 445 -21.69 -11.32 -52.23
CA GLY A 445 -21.96 -10.75 -53.52
C GLY A 445 -21.41 -11.68 -54.60
N ASP A 446 -22.27 -12.51 -55.19
CA ASP A 446 -22.02 -13.11 -56.50
C ASP A 446 -22.07 -12.00 -57.54
N ALA A 447 -20.91 -11.42 -57.81
CA ALA A 447 -20.74 -10.65 -59.04
C ALA A 447 -20.62 -11.66 -60.20
N GLN A 448 -21.76 -12.10 -60.74
CA GLN A 448 -21.78 -12.66 -62.08
C GLN A 448 -21.49 -11.51 -63.04
N VAL A 449 -20.25 -11.50 -63.54
CA VAL A 449 -19.94 -10.77 -64.77
C VAL A 449 -20.39 -11.67 -65.90
N GLY A 450 -21.51 -11.33 -66.44
CA GLY A 450 -22.02 -11.92 -67.69
C GLY A 450 -21.56 -11.11 -68.88
N GLY A 451 -21.02 -11.85 -69.89
CA GLY A 451 -21.06 -11.52 -71.30
C GLY A 451 -19.98 -10.58 -71.84
#